data_d5577cbb8bf2d24316ad12a5599c91b2
#
_entry.id   d5577cbb8bf2d24316ad12a5599c91b2
#
_cell.length_a   1.000
_cell.length_b   1.000
_cell.length_c   1.000
_cell.angle_alpha   90.00
_cell.angle_beta   90.00
_cell.angle_gamma   90.00
#
_symmetry.space_group_name_H-M   'P 1'
#
loop_
_entity.id
_entity.type
_entity.pdbx_description
1 polymer ?
#
loop_
_entity_poly.entity_id
_entity_poly.type
_entity_poly.pdbx_seq_one_letter_code
_entity_poly.pdbx_strand_id
1 'polypeptide(L)'
;SKKSGLYVLTAPHTNEDSMGIESEALSIILDNLIRNGGFDYIICDTGNNTRDSTMIALEHADLILLIMTQNVNTANCDKAFIQTMNAIDFDLSHTKLVINTIMPKKSTGISVQEIVDFFKFDCIGKIKFNTDVINAGNLGEPLALNPNHEFTKQLRSIVTYILQSNDFDNSGNTSHKKSLFGSLFGFLKKK
;
A
#
# COMPACT_ATOMS: atom_id res chain seq x y z
N SER A 1 -19.50 -4.34 6.29
CA SER A 1 -20.46 -5.25 5.63
C SER A 1 -20.89 -6.37 6.59
N LYS A 2 -22.17 -6.51 6.85
CA LYS A 2 -22.72 -7.58 7.73
C LYS A 2 -22.44 -9.01 7.22
N LYS A 3 -22.18 -9.17 5.91
CA LYS A 3 -21.92 -10.48 5.28
C LYS A 3 -20.46 -10.90 5.30
N SER A 4 -19.52 -9.97 5.25
CA SER A 4 -18.08 -10.24 5.11
C SER A 4 -17.28 -9.93 6.37
N GLY A 5 -17.88 -9.29 7.39
CA GLY A 5 -17.13 -8.77 8.53
C GLY A 5 -16.23 -7.56 8.19
N LEU A 6 -16.20 -7.09 6.92
CA LEU A 6 -15.39 -5.97 6.51
C LEU A 6 -15.96 -4.66 7.04
N TYR A 7 -15.14 -3.89 7.70
CA TYR A 7 -15.39 -2.51 8.08
C TYR A 7 -14.70 -1.58 7.09
N VAL A 8 -15.29 -0.43 6.82
CA VAL A 8 -14.71 0.55 5.91
C VAL A 8 -14.81 1.92 6.57
N LEU A 9 -13.68 2.56 6.76
CA LEU A 9 -13.59 3.98 7.07
C LEU A 9 -13.46 4.72 5.75
N THR A 10 -14.51 5.43 5.35
CA THR A 10 -14.52 6.17 4.08
C THR A 10 -13.80 7.51 4.22
N ALA A 11 -13.23 7.98 3.12
CA ALA A 11 -12.75 9.36 3.04
C ALA A 11 -13.92 10.35 3.25
N PRO A 12 -13.62 11.57 3.67
CA PRO A 12 -14.60 12.67 3.71
C PRO A 12 -15.30 12.87 2.35
N HIS A 13 -16.54 13.35 2.38
CA HIS A 13 -17.33 13.50 1.18
C HIS A 13 -16.87 14.64 0.27
N THR A 14 -16.22 15.67 0.85
CA THR A 14 -15.72 16.82 0.11
C THR A 14 -14.23 17.04 0.34
N ASN A 15 -13.58 17.74 -0.60
CA ASN A 15 -12.19 18.15 -0.43
C ASN A 15 -12.01 19.14 0.72
N GLU A 16 -13.03 19.97 1.00
CA GLU A 16 -13.03 20.93 2.09
C GLU A 16 -13.02 20.20 3.44
N ASP A 17 -13.86 19.18 3.61
CA ASP A 17 -13.87 18.35 4.81
C ASP A 17 -12.52 17.63 5.02
N SER A 18 -11.85 17.23 3.94
CA SER A 18 -10.55 16.55 4.02
C SER A 18 -9.42 17.50 4.44
N MET A 19 -9.50 18.78 4.09
CA MET A 19 -8.51 19.80 4.50
C MET A 19 -8.55 20.11 5.99
N GLY A 20 -9.69 19.84 6.66
CA GLY A 20 -9.85 20.02 8.09
C GLY A 20 -9.34 18.87 8.96
N ILE A 21 -8.89 17.77 8.34
CA ILE A 21 -8.36 16.63 9.08
C ILE A 21 -6.86 16.85 9.33
N GLU A 22 -6.52 17.11 10.58
CA GLU A 22 -5.13 17.22 10.98
C GLU A 22 -4.43 15.84 10.97
N SER A 23 -3.17 15.84 10.63
CA SER A 23 -2.34 14.63 10.56
C SER A 23 -2.31 13.86 11.88
N GLU A 24 -2.29 14.59 13.00
CA GLU A 24 -2.35 14.00 14.34
C GLU A 24 -3.64 13.21 14.59
N ALA A 25 -4.78 13.69 14.07
CA ALA A 25 -6.05 12.98 14.20
C ALA A 25 -6.01 11.60 13.50
N LEU A 26 -5.37 11.53 12.33
CA LEU A 26 -5.19 10.25 11.62
C LEU A 26 -4.30 9.28 12.41
N SER A 27 -3.20 9.77 12.99
CA SER A 27 -2.33 8.94 13.83
C SER A 27 -3.09 8.38 15.04
N ILE A 28 -3.88 9.22 15.73
CA ILE A 28 -4.73 8.79 16.87
C ILE A 28 -5.76 7.74 16.44
N ILE A 29 -6.37 7.91 15.26
CA ILE A 29 -7.34 6.95 14.73
C ILE A 29 -6.66 5.60 14.48
N LEU A 30 -5.51 5.58 13.80
CA LEU A 30 -4.77 4.36 13.52
C LEU A 30 -4.31 3.67 14.81
N ASP A 31 -3.74 4.41 15.74
CA ASP A 31 -3.36 3.89 17.05
C ASP A 31 -4.54 3.23 17.80
N ASN A 32 -5.71 3.87 17.76
CA ASN A 32 -6.90 3.30 18.39
C ASN A 32 -7.41 2.05 17.66
N LEU A 33 -7.40 2.03 16.34
CA LEU A 33 -7.78 0.86 15.56
C LEU A 33 -6.84 -0.32 15.82
N ILE A 34 -5.53 -0.07 15.90
CA ILE A 34 -4.51 -1.09 16.16
C ILE A 34 -4.66 -1.65 17.58
N ARG A 35 -4.79 -0.79 18.59
CA ARG A 35 -4.77 -1.22 20.00
C ARG A 35 -6.12 -1.71 20.49
N ASN A 36 -7.21 -1.12 20.05
CA ASN A 36 -8.55 -1.30 20.63
C ASN A 36 -9.59 -1.80 19.62
N GLY A 37 -9.27 -1.82 18.32
CA GLY A 37 -10.25 -2.13 17.27
C GLY A 37 -10.60 -3.60 17.16
N GLY A 38 -9.76 -4.50 17.65
CA GLY A 38 -9.98 -5.95 17.56
C GLY A 38 -10.00 -6.47 16.12
N PHE A 39 -9.26 -5.81 15.23
CA PHE A 39 -9.11 -6.20 13.83
C PHE A 39 -7.87 -7.08 13.65
N ASP A 40 -8.02 -8.17 12.89
CA ASP A 40 -6.88 -9.01 12.49
C ASP A 40 -5.97 -8.28 11.49
N TYR A 41 -6.57 -7.48 10.61
CA TYR A 41 -5.86 -6.69 9.59
C TYR A 41 -6.48 -5.31 9.43
N ILE A 42 -5.62 -4.31 9.26
CA ILE A 42 -5.99 -2.93 8.91
C ILE A 42 -5.30 -2.61 7.60
N ILE A 43 -6.08 -2.29 6.57
CA ILE A 43 -5.56 -1.97 5.24
C ILE A 43 -5.71 -0.47 5.00
N CYS A 44 -4.59 0.22 4.83
CA CYS A 44 -4.54 1.62 4.45
C CYS A 44 -4.36 1.74 2.93
N ASP A 45 -5.40 2.17 2.22
CA ASP A 45 -5.32 2.47 0.79
C ASP A 45 -4.80 3.90 0.62
N THR A 46 -3.53 4.04 0.28
CA THR A 46 -2.84 5.33 0.17
C THR A 46 -2.63 5.72 -1.28
N GLY A 47 -2.50 7.03 -1.52
CA GLY A 47 -2.02 7.52 -2.81
C GLY A 47 -0.49 7.35 -2.96
N ASN A 48 0.02 7.56 -4.17
CA ASN A 48 1.45 7.55 -4.50
C ASN A 48 2.12 8.91 -4.24
N ASN A 49 1.91 9.50 -3.09
CA ASN A 49 2.43 10.81 -2.72
C ASN A 49 3.04 10.78 -1.31
N THR A 50 3.78 11.83 -0.99
CA THR A 50 4.44 12.01 0.32
C THR A 50 3.69 12.98 1.22
N ARG A 51 2.35 13.01 1.13
CA ARG A 51 1.53 13.79 2.06
C ARG A 51 1.59 13.19 3.46
N ASP A 52 1.36 14.02 4.45
CA ASP A 52 1.41 13.61 5.85
C ASP A 52 0.54 12.38 6.14
N SER A 53 -0.66 12.31 5.56
CA SER A 53 -1.55 11.15 5.72
C SER A 53 -0.95 9.85 5.19
N THR A 54 -0.24 9.90 4.06
CA THR A 54 0.48 8.74 3.51
C THR A 54 1.64 8.36 4.42
N MET A 55 2.41 9.34 4.88
CA MET A 55 3.55 9.08 5.77
C MET A 55 3.13 8.46 7.09
N ILE A 56 2.03 8.95 7.70
CA ILE A 56 1.47 8.36 8.91
C ILE A 56 1.05 6.91 8.69
N ALA A 57 0.36 6.62 7.59
CA ALA A 57 -0.04 5.24 7.27
C ALA A 57 1.18 4.33 7.11
N LEU A 58 2.26 4.80 6.46
CA LEU A 58 3.49 4.05 6.29
C LEU A 58 4.24 3.82 7.61
N GLU A 59 4.26 4.83 8.50
CA GLU A 59 4.90 4.70 9.83
C GLU A 59 4.21 3.68 10.74
N HIS A 60 2.89 3.48 10.56
CA HIS A 60 2.12 2.50 11.33
C HIS A 60 2.07 1.12 10.66
N ALA A 61 2.55 1.00 9.42
CA ALA A 61 2.44 -0.24 8.67
C ALA A 61 3.46 -1.29 9.12
N ASP A 62 3.00 -2.52 9.34
CA ASP A 62 3.85 -3.70 9.52
C ASP A 62 4.31 -4.26 8.16
N LEU A 63 3.54 -3.99 7.11
CA LEU A 63 3.84 -4.38 5.74
C LEU A 63 3.46 -3.26 4.77
N ILE A 64 4.38 -2.91 3.89
CA ILE A 64 4.14 -1.99 2.78
C ILE A 64 4.06 -2.78 1.48
N LEU A 65 2.94 -2.67 0.78
CA LEU A 65 2.78 -3.22 -0.55
C LEU A 65 2.99 -2.13 -1.60
N LEU A 66 4.13 -2.16 -2.27
CA LEU A 66 4.41 -1.28 -3.40
C LEU A 66 3.75 -1.87 -4.65
N ILE A 67 2.70 -1.21 -5.15
CA ILE A 67 1.95 -1.68 -6.31
C ILE A 67 2.46 -0.98 -7.56
N MET A 68 3.09 -1.74 -8.44
CA MET A 68 3.69 -1.20 -9.67
C MET A 68 3.00 -1.71 -10.92
N THR A 69 3.12 -0.95 -12.00
CA THR A 69 2.69 -1.35 -13.35
C THR A 69 3.88 -1.32 -14.31
N GLN A 70 3.76 -1.98 -15.48
CA GLN A 70 4.79 -2.00 -16.52
C GLN A 70 4.84 -0.68 -17.32
N ASN A 71 4.78 0.45 -16.63
CA ASN A 71 4.79 1.79 -17.22
C ASN A 71 6.01 2.57 -16.73
N VAL A 72 6.78 3.14 -17.66
CA VAL A 72 8.00 3.90 -17.37
C VAL A 72 7.74 5.11 -16.46
N ASN A 73 6.62 5.82 -16.69
CA ASN A 73 6.30 6.99 -15.88
C ASN A 73 5.98 6.59 -14.44
N THR A 74 5.20 5.51 -14.24
CA THR A 74 4.92 4.97 -12.91
C THR A 74 6.23 4.57 -12.23
N ALA A 75 7.10 3.82 -12.91
CA ALA A 75 8.39 3.40 -12.37
C ALA A 75 9.28 4.60 -11.96
N ASN A 76 9.26 5.70 -12.72
CA ASN A 76 9.98 6.92 -12.34
C ASN A 76 9.39 7.61 -11.11
N CYS A 77 8.06 7.64 -10.97
CA CYS A 77 7.40 8.16 -9.77
C CYS A 77 7.77 7.32 -8.53
N ASP A 78 7.69 5.99 -8.65
CA ASP A 78 8.02 5.08 -7.56
C ASP A 78 9.50 5.15 -7.18
N LYS A 79 10.39 5.32 -8.18
CA LYS A 79 11.81 5.59 -7.92
C LYS A 79 12.01 6.87 -7.11
N ALA A 80 11.35 7.96 -7.51
CA ALA A 80 11.45 9.24 -6.80
C ALA A 80 10.91 9.12 -5.37
N PHE A 81 9.81 8.38 -5.18
CA PHE A 81 9.25 8.07 -3.87
C PHE A 81 10.27 7.33 -2.99
N ILE A 82 10.87 6.23 -3.48
CA ILE A 82 11.87 5.46 -2.74
C ILE A 82 13.11 6.30 -2.42
N GLN A 83 13.56 7.14 -3.35
CA GLN A 83 14.68 8.06 -3.10
C GLN A 83 14.35 9.04 -1.98
N THR A 84 13.12 9.55 -1.92
CA THR A 84 12.66 10.43 -0.85
C THR A 84 12.64 9.69 0.49
N MET A 85 12.14 8.45 0.52
CA MET A 85 12.12 7.63 1.74
C MET A 85 13.54 7.36 2.26
N ASN A 86 14.45 6.99 1.36
CA ASN A 86 15.87 6.79 1.73
C ASN A 86 16.54 8.07 2.23
N ALA A 87 16.19 9.23 1.66
CA ALA A 87 16.77 10.52 2.08
C ALA A 87 16.34 10.95 3.49
N ILE A 88 15.26 10.40 4.01
CA ILE A 88 14.77 10.63 5.38
C ILE A 88 15.04 9.44 6.29
N ASP A 89 15.86 8.49 5.85
CA ASP A 89 16.19 7.25 6.59
C ASP A 89 14.95 6.42 7.00
N PHE A 90 13.90 6.44 6.15
CA PHE A 90 12.70 5.63 6.39
C PHE A 90 12.99 4.15 6.15
N ASP A 91 12.57 3.30 7.09
CA ASP A 91 12.78 1.85 6.99
C ASP A 91 11.84 1.22 5.95
N LEU A 92 12.40 0.79 4.83
CA LEU A 92 11.72 0.08 3.74
C LEU A 92 11.91 -1.44 3.79
N SER A 93 12.53 -2.00 4.86
CA SER A 93 12.84 -3.44 4.95
C SER A 93 11.61 -4.35 4.88
N HIS A 94 10.46 -3.84 5.32
CA HIS A 94 9.17 -4.54 5.31
C HIS A 94 8.33 -4.23 4.06
N THR A 95 8.96 -3.72 3.01
CA THR A 95 8.29 -3.45 1.71
C THR A 95 8.33 -4.68 0.82
N LYS A 96 7.17 -5.03 0.25
CA LYS A 96 7.02 -6.07 -0.76
C LYS A 96 6.45 -5.48 -2.05
N LEU A 97 6.84 -6.08 -3.18
CA LEU A 97 6.44 -5.64 -4.51
C LEU A 97 5.28 -6.49 -5.03
N VAL A 98 4.27 -5.82 -5.57
CA VAL A 98 3.21 -6.43 -6.37
C VAL A 98 3.18 -5.77 -7.73
N ILE A 99 3.33 -6.54 -8.80
CA ILE A 99 3.25 -6.03 -10.16
C ILE A 99 1.86 -6.27 -10.70
N ASN A 100 1.13 -5.18 -10.88
CA ASN A 100 -0.24 -5.17 -11.36
C ASN A 100 -0.30 -4.88 -12.85
N THR A 101 -1.39 -5.30 -13.50
CA THR A 101 -1.69 -4.99 -14.90
C THR A 101 -0.56 -5.43 -15.85
N ILE A 102 -0.06 -6.67 -15.66
CA ILE A 102 0.98 -7.22 -16.53
C ILE A 102 0.41 -7.42 -17.94
N MET A 103 0.97 -6.68 -18.87
CA MET A 103 0.55 -6.69 -20.28
C MET A 103 1.04 -7.94 -21.00
N PRO A 104 0.36 -8.39 -22.06
CA PRO A 104 0.84 -9.47 -22.93
C PRO A 104 2.23 -9.16 -23.51
N LYS A 105 3.03 -10.19 -23.74
CA LYS A 105 4.46 -10.10 -24.16
C LYS A 105 4.77 -9.21 -25.38
N LYS A 106 3.78 -8.76 -26.13
CA LYS A 106 3.95 -7.91 -27.33
C LYS A 106 3.80 -6.40 -27.02
N SER A 107 3.55 -6.02 -25.76
CA SER A 107 3.42 -4.61 -25.39
C SER A 107 4.80 -3.95 -25.20
N THR A 108 4.92 -2.70 -25.58
CA THR A 108 6.05 -1.84 -25.26
C THR A 108 5.94 -1.42 -23.81
N GLY A 109 7.00 -1.62 -23.02
CA GLY A 109 7.04 -1.24 -21.62
C GLY A 109 8.19 -1.92 -20.90
N ILE A 110 8.34 -1.65 -19.61
CA ILE A 110 9.34 -2.28 -18.76
C ILE A 110 8.91 -3.72 -18.48
N SER A 111 9.81 -4.68 -18.61
CA SER A 111 9.53 -6.07 -18.24
C SER A 111 9.39 -6.23 -16.73
N VAL A 112 8.65 -7.27 -16.31
CA VAL A 112 8.53 -7.64 -14.90
C VAL A 112 9.90 -7.85 -14.25
N GLN A 113 10.84 -8.48 -14.98
CA GLN A 113 12.17 -8.77 -14.47
C GLN A 113 12.98 -7.48 -14.25
N GLU A 114 12.94 -6.54 -15.21
CA GLU A 114 13.61 -5.24 -15.05
C GLU A 114 13.08 -4.46 -13.85
N ILE A 115 11.76 -4.50 -13.57
CA ILE A 115 11.19 -3.88 -12.39
C ILE A 115 11.75 -4.51 -11.11
N VAL A 116 11.72 -5.84 -11.01
CA VAL A 116 12.21 -6.57 -9.83
C VAL A 116 13.70 -6.31 -9.59
N ASP A 117 14.52 -6.36 -10.65
CA ASP A 117 15.96 -6.17 -10.57
C ASP A 117 16.33 -4.72 -10.17
N PHE A 118 15.51 -3.77 -10.61
CA PHE A 118 15.75 -2.35 -10.33
C PHE A 118 15.38 -1.98 -8.89
N PHE A 119 14.20 -2.38 -8.43
CA PHE A 119 13.70 -1.97 -7.10
C PHE A 119 14.22 -2.86 -5.97
N LYS A 120 14.63 -4.09 -6.27
CA LYS A 120 15.23 -5.05 -5.32
C LYS A 120 14.35 -5.40 -4.11
N PHE A 121 13.04 -5.20 -4.22
CA PHE A 121 12.07 -5.72 -3.25
C PHE A 121 11.60 -7.12 -3.66
N ASP A 122 11.25 -7.94 -2.67
CA ASP A 122 10.65 -9.24 -2.93
C ASP A 122 9.31 -9.09 -3.65
N CYS A 123 9.20 -9.66 -4.84
CA CYS A 123 7.97 -9.64 -5.60
C CYS A 123 7.05 -10.79 -5.18
N ILE A 124 6.03 -10.47 -4.38
CA ILE A 124 5.08 -11.46 -3.83
C ILE A 124 3.84 -11.66 -4.69
N GLY A 125 3.62 -10.82 -5.69
CA GLY A 125 2.44 -10.91 -6.54
C GLY A 125 2.63 -10.39 -7.94
N LYS A 126 1.96 -11.09 -8.89
CA LYS A 126 1.94 -10.74 -10.30
C LYS A 126 0.52 -10.87 -10.80
N ILE A 127 -0.10 -9.74 -11.14
CA ILE A 127 -1.50 -9.67 -11.60
C ILE A 127 -1.49 -9.31 -13.07
N LYS A 128 -2.06 -10.16 -13.90
CA LYS A 128 -2.16 -9.93 -15.34
C LYS A 128 -3.27 -8.94 -15.67
N PHE A 129 -3.08 -8.19 -16.74
CA PHE A 129 -4.14 -7.36 -17.30
C PHE A 129 -5.35 -8.22 -17.64
N ASN A 130 -6.52 -7.76 -17.22
CA ASN A 130 -7.78 -8.42 -17.51
C ASN A 130 -8.90 -7.37 -17.59
N THR A 131 -9.62 -7.39 -18.71
CA THR A 131 -10.74 -6.46 -18.96
C THR A 131 -11.91 -6.69 -18.01
N ASP A 132 -12.07 -7.91 -17.49
CA ASP A 132 -13.15 -8.22 -16.56
C ASP A 132 -13.01 -7.45 -15.25
N VAL A 133 -11.77 -7.11 -14.85
CA VAL A 133 -11.51 -6.27 -13.67
C VAL A 133 -12.11 -4.86 -13.87
N ILE A 134 -11.93 -4.31 -15.07
CA ILE A 134 -12.47 -2.99 -15.41
C ILE A 134 -14.02 -3.05 -15.45
N ASN A 135 -14.57 -4.08 -16.07
CA ASN A 135 -16.01 -4.26 -16.17
C ASN A 135 -16.66 -4.45 -14.79
N ALA A 136 -16.06 -5.29 -13.94
CA ALA A 136 -16.52 -5.52 -12.57
C ALA A 136 -16.48 -4.24 -11.72
N GLY A 137 -15.41 -3.44 -11.89
CA GLY A 137 -15.30 -2.13 -11.24
C GLY A 137 -16.42 -1.16 -11.67
N ASN A 138 -16.73 -1.09 -12.96
CA ASN A 138 -17.80 -0.25 -13.48
C ASN A 138 -19.20 -0.67 -13.01
N LEU A 139 -19.38 -1.97 -12.75
CA LEU A 139 -20.65 -2.52 -12.24
C LEU A 139 -20.75 -2.48 -10.71
N GLY A 140 -19.67 -2.15 -10.02
CA GLY A 140 -19.61 -2.24 -8.56
C GLY A 140 -19.67 -3.68 -8.02
N GLU A 141 -19.30 -4.66 -8.86
CA GLU A 141 -19.30 -6.08 -8.52
C GLU A 141 -17.87 -6.58 -8.28
N PRO A 142 -17.45 -6.80 -7.02
CA PRO A 142 -16.08 -7.21 -6.74
C PRO A 142 -15.75 -8.57 -7.37
N LEU A 143 -14.89 -8.58 -8.37
CA LEU A 143 -14.47 -9.79 -9.09
C LEU A 143 -13.82 -10.84 -8.16
N ALA A 144 -13.22 -10.38 -7.06
CA ALA A 144 -12.65 -11.23 -6.02
C ALA A 144 -13.66 -12.19 -5.35
N LEU A 145 -14.97 -11.95 -5.50
CA LEU A 145 -16.03 -12.84 -5.02
C LEU A 145 -16.19 -14.08 -5.93
N ASN A 146 -15.66 -14.06 -7.16
CA ASN A 146 -15.64 -15.24 -8.01
C ASN A 146 -14.35 -16.06 -7.78
N PRO A 147 -14.42 -17.18 -7.03
CA PRO A 147 -13.22 -17.93 -6.65
C PRO A 147 -12.51 -18.63 -7.80
N ASN A 148 -13.20 -18.82 -8.92
CA ASN A 148 -12.67 -19.53 -10.09
C ASN A 148 -11.97 -18.60 -11.07
N HIS A 149 -12.17 -17.29 -10.95
CA HIS A 149 -11.59 -16.31 -11.85
C HIS A 149 -10.07 -16.21 -11.68
N GLU A 150 -9.31 -16.04 -12.78
CA GLU A 150 -7.84 -15.98 -12.75
C GLU A 150 -7.33 -14.84 -11.86
N PHE A 151 -7.93 -13.66 -11.95
CA PHE A 151 -7.61 -12.52 -11.10
C PHE A 151 -7.75 -12.85 -9.61
N THR A 152 -8.83 -13.52 -9.23
CA THR A 152 -9.06 -13.94 -7.84
C THR A 152 -8.01 -14.95 -7.36
N LYS A 153 -7.58 -15.86 -8.23
CA LYS A 153 -6.52 -16.82 -7.91
C LYS A 153 -5.18 -16.11 -7.70
N GLN A 154 -4.87 -15.10 -8.51
CA GLN A 154 -3.66 -14.28 -8.36
C GLN A 154 -3.68 -13.48 -7.06
N LEU A 155 -4.81 -12.85 -6.70
CA LEU A 155 -4.97 -12.18 -5.41
C LEU A 155 -4.83 -13.15 -4.22
N ARG A 156 -5.41 -14.35 -4.31
CA ARG A 156 -5.29 -15.36 -3.26
C ARG A 156 -3.85 -15.77 -3.02
N SER A 157 -3.02 -15.85 -4.05
CA SER A 157 -1.59 -16.14 -3.87
C SER A 157 -0.89 -15.08 -3.05
N ILE A 158 -1.20 -13.80 -3.29
CA ILE A 158 -0.66 -12.68 -2.51
C ILE A 158 -1.14 -12.77 -1.05
N VAL A 159 -2.43 -12.97 -0.85
CA VAL A 159 -3.02 -13.11 0.50
C VAL A 159 -2.41 -14.30 1.23
N THR A 160 -2.26 -15.45 0.56
CA THR A 160 -1.62 -16.63 1.16
C THR A 160 -0.19 -16.34 1.58
N TYR A 161 0.59 -15.63 0.76
CA TYR A 161 1.93 -15.21 1.14
C TYR A 161 1.92 -14.35 2.41
N ILE A 162 1.05 -13.34 2.45
CA ILE A 162 0.91 -12.45 3.61
C ILE A 162 0.55 -13.22 4.88
N LEU A 163 -0.41 -14.16 4.79
CA LEU A 163 -0.85 -14.96 5.94
C LEU A 163 0.20 -15.98 6.42
N GLN A 164 1.12 -16.39 5.56
CA GLN A 164 2.15 -17.38 5.89
C GLN A 164 3.51 -16.76 6.21
N SER A 165 3.72 -15.48 5.89
CA SER A 165 4.97 -14.80 6.21
C SER A 165 5.01 -14.54 7.71
N ASN A 166 6.05 -15.05 8.39
CA ASN A 166 6.34 -14.74 9.78
C ASN A 166 6.84 -13.29 9.98
N ASP A 167 6.80 -12.48 8.94
CA ASP A 167 7.25 -11.09 8.97
C ASP A 167 6.43 -10.24 9.98
N PHE A 168 5.26 -10.75 10.41
CA PHE A 168 4.36 -10.09 11.37
C PHE A 168 4.57 -10.54 12.83
N ASP A 169 5.19 -11.73 13.07
CA ASP A 169 5.33 -12.29 14.44
C ASP A 169 6.38 -11.58 15.30
N ASN A 170 7.22 -10.73 14.71
CA ASN A 170 8.29 -10.02 15.43
C ASN A 170 7.92 -8.61 15.92
N SER A 171 6.72 -8.12 15.65
CA SER A 171 6.26 -6.78 16.07
C SER A 171 5.76 -6.71 17.54
N GLY A 172 5.86 -7.81 18.29
CA GLY A 172 5.51 -7.87 19.73
C GLY A 172 6.35 -7.00 20.66
N ASN A 173 7.32 -6.26 20.15
CA ASN A 173 8.09 -5.29 20.91
C ASN A 173 7.95 -3.89 20.29
N THR A 174 6.83 -3.25 20.60
CA THR A 174 6.67 -1.81 20.38
C THR A 174 7.61 -1.02 21.29
N SER A 175 8.89 -1.06 20.97
CA SER A 175 9.77 0.03 21.36
C SER A 175 9.36 1.23 20.51
N HIS A 176 8.85 2.27 21.14
CA HIS A 176 8.51 3.57 20.53
C HIS A 176 9.48 3.93 19.40
N LYS A 177 9.08 3.70 18.14
CA LYS A 177 9.74 4.35 17.00
C LYS A 177 9.56 5.84 17.26
N LYS A 178 10.65 6.54 17.55
CA LYS A 178 10.64 8.00 17.71
C LYS A 178 10.02 8.57 16.45
N SER A 179 8.90 9.29 16.60
CA SER A 179 8.22 9.95 15.50
C SER A 179 9.24 10.71 14.64
N LEU A 180 9.43 10.29 13.41
CA LEU A 180 10.25 10.98 12.43
C LEU A 180 9.64 12.34 12.04
N PHE A 181 8.38 12.56 12.39
CA PHE A 181 7.65 13.80 12.14
C PHE A 181 8.37 15.04 12.67
N GLY A 182 8.96 14.98 13.86
CA GLY A 182 9.75 16.08 14.41
C GLY A 182 10.96 16.45 13.56
N SER A 183 11.55 15.49 12.87
CA SER A 183 12.71 15.70 11.99
C SER A 183 12.32 16.25 10.61
N LEU A 184 11.21 15.80 10.04
CA LEU A 184 10.75 16.20 8.71
C LEU A 184 10.31 17.69 8.70
N PHE A 185 9.58 18.13 9.71
CA PHE A 185 9.16 19.53 9.85
C PHE A 185 10.33 20.48 10.12
N GLY A 186 11.38 20.00 10.78
CA GLY A 186 12.61 20.77 10.96
C GLY A 186 13.36 21.05 9.66
N PHE A 187 13.30 20.13 8.69
CA PHE A 187 13.99 20.24 7.41
C PHE A 187 13.25 21.14 6.40
N LEU A 188 11.93 21.10 6.38
CA LEU A 188 11.09 21.87 5.45
C LEU A 188 10.94 23.36 5.85
N LYS A 189 11.19 23.71 7.11
CA LYS A 189 11.19 25.13 7.60
C LYS A 189 12.49 25.89 7.35
N LYS A 190 13.52 25.26 6.78
CA LYS A 190 14.84 25.89 6.53
C LYS A 190 15.11 26.26 5.07
N LYS A 191 14.06 26.39 4.25
CA LYS A 191 14.20 27.01 2.91
C LYS A 191 13.21 28.14 2.73
#